data_11db7d6e7008aa43e8eb0f05b2fe9720
#
_entry.id   11db7d6e7008aa43e8eb0f05b2fe9720
#
_cell.length_a   1.000
_cell.length_b   1.000
_cell.length_c   1.000
_cell.angle_alpha   90.00
_cell.angle_beta   90.00
_cell.angle_gamma   90.00
#
_symmetry.space_group_name_H-M   'P 1'
#
loop_
_entity.id
_entity.type
_entity.pdbx_description
1 polymer ?
#
loop_
_entity_poly.entity_id
_entity_poly.type
_entity_poly.pdbx_seq_one_letter_code
_entity_poly.pdbx_strand_id
1 'polypeptide(L)'
;MNDQNFTVSFLVDQTPEEAFNAVNNVYQWWTENIEGSSQKQGDEFEVRFGDVHYSRQKLTEVIPGKKVVWLVTDSHLSFVKDKSEWTDTRISFEISEQNGKTQLRFTHQGLVPDYECYDACSNAWTGYIQESLKNLITTGKGQPTPKENVA
;
A
#
# COMPACT_ATOMS: atom_id res chain seq x y z
N MET A 1 20.92 1.98 15.28
CA MET A 1 19.91 1.43 14.73
C MET A 1 19.43 2.16 13.60
N ASN A 2 19.42 1.58 12.53
CA ASN A 2 18.99 2.23 11.35
C ASN A 2 17.62 1.89 11.00
N ASP A 3 16.79 2.87 11.08
CA ASP A 3 15.44 2.69 10.68
C ASP A 3 15.37 3.19 9.25
N GLN A 4 15.75 2.33 8.33
CA GLN A 4 15.81 2.70 6.92
C GLN A 4 14.63 2.20 6.11
N ASN A 5 13.55 1.83 6.78
CA ASN A 5 12.34 1.40 6.10
C ASN A 5 11.80 2.53 5.23
N PHE A 6 11.27 2.19 4.07
CA PHE A 6 10.68 3.19 3.20
C PHE A 6 9.42 3.78 3.84
N THR A 7 9.33 5.09 3.89
CA THR A 7 8.16 5.77 4.44
C THR A 7 7.87 7.03 3.63
N VAL A 8 6.59 7.37 3.54
CA VAL A 8 6.15 8.58 2.85
C VAL A 8 4.85 9.03 3.51
N SER A 9 4.62 10.34 3.58
CA SER A 9 3.42 10.86 4.21
C SER A 9 2.87 12.06 3.44
N PHE A 10 1.60 12.39 3.72
CA PHE A 10 0.97 13.57 3.15
C PHE A 10 -0.12 14.07 4.09
N LEU A 11 -0.57 15.30 3.86
CA LEU A 11 -1.66 15.93 4.60
C LEU A 11 -2.83 16.19 3.67
N VAL A 12 -4.04 15.99 4.16
CA VAL A 12 -5.26 16.28 3.41
C VAL A 12 -6.25 16.97 4.33
N ASP A 13 -7.27 17.63 3.74
CA ASP A 13 -8.32 18.30 4.50
C ASP A 13 -9.47 17.35 4.87
N GLN A 14 -9.53 16.20 4.27
CA GLN A 14 -10.57 15.22 4.54
C GLN A 14 -10.40 14.60 5.93
N THR A 15 -11.44 13.95 6.44
CA THR A 15 -11.41 13.38 7.78
C THR A 15 -10.57 12.11 7.85
N PRO A 16 -10.12 11.72 9.06
CA PRO A 16 -9.42 10.45 9.23
C PRO A 16 -10.23 9.26 8.73
N GLU A 17 -11.56 9.29 8.89
CA GLU A 17 -12.41 8.20 8.42
C GLU A 17 -12.42 8.12 6.90
N GLU A 18 -12.46 9.27 6.22
CA GLU A 18 -12.42 9.28 4.76
C GLU A 18 -11.08 8.74 4.25
N ALA A 19 -9.97 9.08 4.90
CA ALA A 19 -8.66 8.55 4.55
C ALA A 19 -8.61 7.04 4.79
N PHE A 20 -9.13 6.59 5.94
CA PHE A 20 -9.18 5.18 6.28
C PHE A 20 -9.97 4.37 5.24
N ASN A 21 -11.14 4.88 4.86
CA ASN A 21 -11.98 4.19 3.87
C ASN A 21 -11.28 4.09 2.52
N ALA A 22 -10.56 5.13 2.12
CA ALA A 22 -9.83 5.12 0.87
C ALA A 22 -8.71 4.07 0.88
N VAL A 23 -7.96 3.97 1.98
CA VAL A 23 -6.91 2.97 2.13
C VAL A 23 -7.45 1.57 1.89
N ASN A 24 -8.62 1.28 2.45
CA ASN A 24 -9.21 -0.05 2.36
C ASN A 24 -9.79 -0.36 0.96
N ASN A 25 -9.98 0.64 0.13
CA ASN A 25 -10.42 0.44 -1.25
C ASN A 25 -9.23 0.31 -2.18
N VAL A 26 -8.44 -0.73 -1.97
CA VAL A 26 -7.16 -0.95 -2.66
C VAL A 26 -7.30 -0.95 -4.18
N TYR A 27 -8.40 -1.51 -4.70
CA TYR A 27 -8.61 -1.56 -6.15
C TYR A 27 -8.81 -0.18 -6.78
N GLN A 28 -9.07 0.83 -5.98
CA GLN A 28 -9.30 2.19 -6.48
C GLN A 28 -8.03 3.04 -6.49
N TRP A 29 -6.97 2.58 -5.85
CA TRP A 29 -5.73 3.37 -5.86
C TRP A 29 -4.48 2.57 -6.17
N TRP A 30 -4.45 1.27 -5.89
CA TRP A 30 -3.24 0.48 -6.15
C TRP A 30 -3.35 -0.25 -7.50
N THR A 31 -4.20 -1.24 -7.59
CA THR A 31 -4.38 -1.97 -8.85
C THR A 31 -5.77 -2.57 -8.92
N GLU A 32 -6.30 -2.64 -10.14
CA GLU A 32 -7.57 -3.32 -10.40
C GLU A 32 -7.36 -4.84 -10.53
N ASN A 33 -6.11 -5.29 -10.61
CA ASN A 33 -5.77 -6.71 -10.69
C ASN A 33 -5.63 -7.28 -9.28
N ILE A 34 -6.76 -7.37 -8.58
CA ILE A 34 -6.81 -7.76 -7.18
C ILE A 34 -7.88 -8.81 -6.97
N GLU A 35 -7.59 -9.79 -6.10
CA GLU A 35 -8.56 -10.78 -5.68
C GLU A 35 -8.55 -10.84 -4.16
N GLY A 36 -9.73 -11.07 -3.56
CA GLY A 36 -9.88 -11.16 -2.12
C GLY A 36 -10.52 -9.94 -1.54
N SER A 37 -10.26 -9.68 -0.26
CA SER A 37 -10.91 -8.59 0.47
C SER A 37 -9.89 -7.81 1.30
N SER A 38 -10.11 -6.51 1.43
CA SER A 38 -9.20 -5.62 2.14
C SER A 38 -9.95 -4.67 3.08
N GLN A 39 -11.03 -5.12 3.68
CA GLN A 39 -11.91 -4.26 4.45
C GLN A 39 -11.79 -4.40 5.97
N LYS A 40 -11.46 -5.56 6.47
CA LYS A 40 -11.44 -5.80 7.90
C LYS A 40 -10.28 -6.69 8.33
N GLN A 41 -10.00 -6.69 9.62
CA GLN A 41 -8.91 -7.50 10.16
C GLN A 41 -9.15 -8.98 9.87
N GLY A 42 -8.10 -9.64 9.41
CA GLY A 42 -8.17 -11.03 9.00
C GLY A 42 -8.40 -11.21 7.51
N ASP A 43 -8.81 -10.17 6.80
CA ASP A 43 -9.00 -10.26 5.35
C ASP A 43 -7.67 -10.46 4.65
N GLU A 44 -7.70 -11.16 3.53
CA GLU A 44 -6.52 -11.37 2.70
C GLU A 44 -6.84 -11.02 1.27
N PHE A 45 -5.87 -10.46 0.57
CA PHE A 45 -6.02 -10.14 -0.85
C PHE A 45 -4.71 -10.32 -1.58
N GLU A 46 -4.81 -10.57 -2.89
CA GLU A 46 -3.65 -10.74 -3.77
C GLU A 46 -3.68 -9.67 -4.83
N VAL A 47 -2.50 -9.19 -5.21
CA VAL A 47 -2.38 -8.25 -6.32
C VAL A 47 -1.38 -8.78 -7.33
N ARG A 48 -1.57 -8.40 -8.60
CA ARG A 48 -0.68 -8.79 -9.69
C ARG A 48 -0.43 -7.61 -10.60
N PHE A 49 0.79 -7.53 -11.12
CA PHE A 49 1.18 -6.52 -12.10
C PHE A 49 1.87 -7.29 -13.22
N GLY A 50 1.08 -7.84 -14.14
CA GLY A 50 1.59 -8.68 -15.21
C GLY A 50 2.36 -9.87 -14.66
N ASP A 51 3.50 -10.16 -15.27
CA ASP A 51 4.37 -11.25 -14.81
C ASP A 51 5.48 -10.77 -13.90
N VAL A 52 5.51 -9.48 -13.56
CA VAL A 52 6.63 -8.91 -12.81
C VAL A 52 6.42 -8.86 -11.31
N HIS A 53 5.17 -8.80 -10.85
CA HIS A 53 4.87 -8.67 -9.42
C HIS A 53 3.63 -9.46 -9.04
N TYR A 54 3.76 -10.28 -8.02
CA TYR A 54 2.64 -10.93 -7.34
C TYR A 54 2.88 -10.77 -5.86
N SER A 55 1.87 -10.39 -5.09
CA SER A 55 1.98 -10.42 -3.64
C SER A 55 0.63 -10.67 -3.00
N ARG A 56 0.66 -11.33 -1.83
CA ARG A 56 -0.53 -11.59 -1.04
C ARG A 56 -0.36 -10.91 0.31
N GLN A 57 -1.37 -10.16 0.71
CA GLN A 57 -1.35 -9.39 1.94
C GLN A 57 -2.49 -9.83 2.86
N LYS A 58 -2.20 -9.85 4.15
CA LYS A 58 -3.21 -10.14 5.17
C LYS A 58 -3.33 -8.95 6.11
N LEU A 59 -4.55 -8.49 6.37
CA LEU A 59 -4.80 -7.39 7.29
C LEU A 59 -4.64 -7.89 8.71
N THR A 60 -3.51 -7.58 9.33
CA THR A 60 -3.20 -8.06 10.67
C THR A 60 -3.67 -7.09 11.75
N GLU A 61 -3.87 -5.82 11.41
CA GLU A 61 -4.36 -4.84 12.36
C GLU A 61 -5.21 -3.82 11.63
N VAL A 62 -6.42 -3.57 12.11
CA VAL A 62 -7.31 -2.57 11.52
C VAL A 62 -7.97 -1.80 12.66
N ILE A 63 -7.62 -0.52 12.78
CA ILE A 63 -8.20 0.37 13.78
C ILE A 63 -8.89 1.49 13.00
N PRO A 64 -10.22 1.50 12.96
CA PRO A 64 -10.96 2.47 12.14
C PRO A 64 -10.52 3.92 12.37
N GLY A 65 -10.21 4.60 11.29
CA GLY A 65 -9.79 5.99 11.33
C GLY A 65 -8.38 6.22 11.85
N LYS A 66 -7.62 5.17 12.16
CA LYS A 66 -6.30 5.33 12.78
C LYS A 66 -5.20 4.52 12.15
N LYS A 67 -5.45 3.25 11.82
CA LYS A 67 -4.35 2.40 11.40
C LYS A 67 -4.80 1.18 10.62
N VAL A 68 -4.02 0.83 9.60
CA VAL A 68 -4.19 -0.42 8.86
C VAL A 68 -2.80 -1.03 8.68
N VAL A 69 -2.63 -2.31 9.00
CA VAL A 69 -1.37 -3.00 8.79
C VAL A 69 -1.61 -4.26 7.98
N TRP A 70 -0.81 -4.42 6.94
CA TRP A 70 -0.82 -5.63 6.12
C TRP A 70 0.49 -6.39 6.36
N LEU A 71 0.39 -7.71 6.53
CA LEU A 71 1.56 -8.58 6.50
C LEU A 71 1.61 -9.19 5.09
N VAL A 72 2.74 -9.09 4.43
CA VAL A 72 2.91 -9.74 3.13
C VAL A 72 3.22 -11.20 3.39
N THR A 73 2.27 -12.07 3.07
CA THR A 73 2.39 -13.50 3.39
C THR A 73 3.03 -14.30 2.26
N ASP A 74 3.01 -13.76 1.04
CA ASP A 74 3.64 -14.42 -0.10
C ASP A 74 3.96 -13.35 -1.14
N SER A 75 4.99 -13.59 -1.94
CA SER A 75 5.35 -12.63 -2.99
C SER A 75 6.21 -13.31 -4.05
N HIS A 76 6.15 -12.75 -5.26
CA HIS A 76 6.99 -13.17 -6.35
C HIS A 76 7.31 -11.95 -7.22
N LEU A 77 8.55 -11.48 -7.13
CA LEU A 77 9.03 -10.35 -7.91
C LEU A 77 10.01 -10.89 -8.95
N SER A 78 9.60 -10.90 -10.21
CA SER A 78 10.39 -11.58 -11.26
C SER A 78 11.66 -10.84 -11.63
N PHE A 79 11.74 -9.55 -11.30
CA PHE A 79 12.85 -8.70 -11.72
C PHE A 79 14.02 -8.64 -10.73
N VAL A 80 13.94 -9.41 -9.63
CA VAL A 80 15.02 -9.45 -8.64
C VAL A 80 15.45 -10.89 -8.41
N LYS A 81 16.62 -11.07 -7.81
CA LYS A 81 17.16 -12.41 -7.57
C LYS A 81 16.40 -13.16 -6.51
N ASP A 82 16.12 -12.52 -5.39
CA ASP A 82 15.29 -13.09 -4.35
C ASP A 82 13.84 -12.74 -4.65
N LYS A 83 13.15 -13.61 -5.36
CA LYS A 83 11.79 -13.33 -5.83
C LYS A 83 10.78 -13.20 -4.70
N SER A 84 11.09 -13.73 -3.51
CA SER A 84 10.22 -13.61 -2.34
C SER A 84 10.65 -12.49 -1.40
N GLU A 85 11.34 -11.50 -1.92
CA GLU A 85 11.91 -10.41 -1.12
C GLU A 85 10.89 -9.66 -0.27
N TRP A 86 9.66 -9.54 -0.74
CA TRP A 86 8.60 -8.88 0.02
C TRP A 86 7.98 -9.77 1.11
N THR A 87 8.14 -11.08 1.02
CA THR A 87 7.49 -12.00 1.98
C THR A 87 7.97 -11.72 3.39
N ASP A 88 7.03 -11.67 4.33
CA ASP A 88 7.25 -11.36 5.75
C ASP A 88 7.53 -9.89 6.04
N THR A 89 7.42 -9.01 5.04
CA THR A 89 7.47 -7.57 5.31
C THR A 89 6.08 -7.08 5.70
N ARG A 90 6.03 -5.89 6.29
CA ARG A 90 4.76 -5.29 6.71
C ARG A 90 4.56 -3.94 6.07
N ILE A 91 3.32 -3.68 5.69
CA ILE A 91 2.92 -2.41 5.12
C ILE A 91 1.93 -1.77 6.06
N SER A 92 2.23 -0.56 6.55
CA SER A 92 1.35 0.10 7.50
C SER A 92 0.90 1.47 7.00
N PHE A 93 -0.33 1.82 7.36
CA PHE A 93 -0.93 3.12 7.09
C PHE A 93 -1.35 3.68 8.44
N GLU A 94 -0.73 4.77 8.85
CA GLU A 94 -1.04 5.42 10.12
C GLU A 94 -1.72 6.76 9.84
N ILE A 95 -2.86 6.99 10.46
CA ILE A 95 -3.69 8.16 10.23
C ILE A 95 -3.79 8.94 11.53
N SER A 96 -3.53 10.25 11.47
CA SER A 96 -3.59 11.11 12.65
C SER A 96 -4.05 12.51 12.25
N GLU A 97 -4.45 13.30 13.23
CA GLU A 97 -4.81 14.68 12.99
C GLU A 97 -3.64 15.59 13.33
N GLN A 98 -3.36 16.54 12.43
CA GLN A 98 -2.25 17.48 12.59
C GLN A 98 -2.75 18.87 12.24
N ASN A 99 -2.92 19.72 13.24
CA ASN A 99 -3.32 21.12 13.04
C ASN A 99 -4.57 21.28 12.19
N GLY A 100 -5.59 20.46 12.45
CA GLY A 100 -6.84 20.54 11.72
C GLY A 100 -6.86 19.79 10.39
N LYS A 101 -5.75 19.14 10.05
CA LYS A 101 -5.66 18.34 8.83
C LYS A 101 -5.44 16.88 9.20
N THR A 102 -5.65 15.99 8.24
CA THR A 102 -5.41 14.57 8.43
C THR A 102 -4.08 14.21 7.79
N GLN A 103 -3.20 13.59 8.57
CA GLN A 103 -1.94 13.09 8.07
C GLN A 103 -2.04 11.58 7.84
N LEU A 104 -1.61 11.12 6.68
CA LEU A 104 -1.47 9.69 6.41
C LEU A 104 0.00 9.40 6.25
N ARG A 105 0.52 8.45 7.04
CA ARG A 105 1.90 8.00 6.92
C ARG A 105 1.91 6.55 6.46
N PHE A 106 2.56 6.31 5.34
CA PHE A 106 2.75 4.98 4.78
C PHE A 106 4.15 4.50 5.11
N THR A 107 4.30 3.26 5.55
CA THR A 107 5.60 2.66 5.79
C THR A 107 5.58 1.23 5.26
N HIS A 108 6.59 0.87 4.46
CA HIS A 108 6.80 -0.52 4.08
C HIS A 108 7.96 -1.04 4.92
N GLN A 109 7.63 -1.61 6.06
CA GLN A 109 8.62 -2.09 7.01
C GLN A 109 9.29 -3.33 6.44
N GLY A 110 10.59 -3.28 6.31
CA GLY A 110 11.37 -4.32 5.66
C GLY A 110 11.85 -3.91 4.27
N LEU A 111 11.25 -2.91 3.66
CA LEU A 111 11.74 -2.39 2.37
C LEU A 111 12.85 -1.39 2.68
N VAL A 112 14.08 -1.84 2.56
CA VAL A 112 15.27 -1.08 2.94
C VAL A 112 16.22 -0.98 1.75
N PRO A 113 17.16 -0.02 1.77
CA PRO A 113 18.07 0.19 0.63
C PRO A 113 18.87 -1.03 0.20
N ASP A 114 19.08 -2.01 1.09
CA ASP A 114 19.79 -3.23 0.75
C ASP A 114 18.96 -4.17 -0.14
N TYR A 115 17.65 -3.95 -0.24
CA TYR A 115 16.81 -4.78 -1.09
C TYR A 115 17.04 -4.42 -2.54
N GLU A 116 17.12 -5.44 -3.38
CA GLU A 116 17.33 -5.24 -4.82
C GLU A 116 16.21 -4.42 -5.44
N CYS A 117 14.97 -4.61 -4.99
CA CYS A 117 13.85 -3.87 -5.53
C CYS A 117 13.66 -2.48 -4.94
N TYR A 118 14.53 -2.07 -4.02
CA TYR A 118 14.26 -0.84 -3.24
C TYR A 118 13.94 0.38 -4.12
N ASP A 119 14.78 0.65 -5.12
CA ASP A 119 14.57 1.84 -5.98
C ASP A 119 13.25 1.72 -6.75
N ALA A 120 13.00 0.59 -7.39
CA ALA A 120 11.78 0.41 -8.16
C ALA A 120 10.55 0.42 -7.27
N CYS A 121 10.60 -0.29 -6.14
CA CYS A 121 9.46 -0.41 -5.25
C CYS A 121 9.16 0.90 -4.52
N SER A 122 10.21 1.62 -4.08
CA SER A 122 9.98 2.89 -3.40
C SER A 122 9.43 3.95 -4.35
N ASN A 123 9.91 3.98 -5.59
CA ASN A 123 9.37 4.90 -6.59
C ASN A 123 7.91 4.59 -6.92
N ALA A 124 7.57 3.31 -7.04
CA ALA A 124 6.19 2.89 -7.28
C ALA A 124 5.30 3.29 -6.11
N TRP A 125 5.73 3.03 -4.87
CA TRP A 125 4.96 3.41 -3.70
C TRP A 125 4.74 4.92 -3.62
N THR A 126 5.78 5.71 -3.91
CA THR A 126 5.66 7.16 -3.89
C THR A 126 4.53 7.62 -4.81
N GLY A 127 4.47 7.09 -6.02
CA GLY A 127 3.40 7.42 -6.96
C GLY A 127 2.04 6.97 -6.48
N TYR A 128 1.93 5.71 -6.05
CA TYR A 128 0.64 5.20 -5.59
C TYR A 128 0.13 5.91 -4.35
N ILE A 129 1.02 6.29 -3.43
CA ILE A 129 0.60 6.93 -2.19
C ILE A 129 0.37 8.42 -2.36
N GLN A 130 1.36 9.15 -2.90
CA GLN A 130 1.27 10.60 -2.97
C GLN A 130 0.44 11.13 -4.13
N GLU A 131 0.17 10.28 -5.12
CA GLU A 131 -0.68 10.69 -6.24
C GLU A 131 -2.00 9.93 -6.21
N SER A 132 -1.97 8.62 -6.41
CA SER A 132 -3.19 7.84 -6.55
C SER A 132 -4.05 7.82 -5.28
N LEU A 133 -3.49 7.41 -4.15
CA LEU A 133 -4.25 7.36 -2.90
C LEU A 133 -4.67 8.76 -2.45
N LYS A 134 -3.76 9.71 -2.50
CA LYS A 134 -4.09 11.07 -2.12
C LYS A 134 -5.21 11.63 -2.98
N ASN A 135 -5.18 11.39 -4.30
CA ASN A 135 -6.25 11.83 -5.18
C ASN A 135 -7.57 11.13 -4.89
N LEU A 136 -7.53 9.85 -4.54
CA LEU A 136 -8.74 9.14 -4.15
C LEU A 136 -9.37 9.79 -2.92
N ILE A 137 -8.57 10.17 -1.93
CA ILE A 137 -9.06 10.81 -0.73
C ILE A 137 -9.62 12.21 -1.04
N THR A 138 -8.88 13.00 -1.82
CA THR A 138 -9.22 14.42 -2.01
C THR A 138 -10.25 14.67 -3.11
N THR A 139 -10.30 13.81 -4.13
CA THR A 139 -11.20 14.01 -5.27
C THR A 139 -12.21 12.89 -5.47
N GLY A 140 -12.04 11.77 -4.77
CA GLY A 140 -12.87 10.59 -4.96
C GLY A 140 -12.41 9.69 -6.09
N LYS A 141 -11.28 9.98 -6.72
CA LYS A 141 -10.80 9.20 -7.86
C LYS A 141 -9.29 9.02 -7.82
N GLY A 142 -8.82 7.77 -7.68
CA GLY A 142 -7.41 7.44 -7.75
C GLY A 142 -6.99 7.03 -9.15
N GLN A 143 -5.75 6.56 -9.26
CA GLN A 143 -5.18 6.08 -10.51
C GLN A 143 -4.59 4.69 -10.30
N PRO A 144 -5.43 3.67 -10.08
CA PRO A 144 -4.91 2.31 -9.92
C PRO A 144 -4.41 1.79 -11.26
N THR A 145 -3.52 0.80 -11.21
CA THR A 145 -3.12 0.12 -12.43
C THR A 145 -4.34 -0.55 -13.03
N PRO A 146 -4.66 -0.29 -14.30
CA PRO A 146 -5.86 -0.84 -14.91
C PRO A 146 -5.84 -2.36 -14.97
N LYS A 147 -7.05 -2.93 -15.00
CA LYS A 147 -7.17 -4.37 -15.13
C LYS A 147 -6.58 -4.81 -16.45
N GLU A 148 -5.76 -5.85 -16.39
CA GLU A 148 -5.12 -6.35 -17.59
C GLU A 148 -6.11 -7.09 -18.45
N ASN A 149 -6.06 -6.78 -19.76
CA ASN A 149 -6.83 -7.52 -20.72
C ASN A 149 -6.00 -8.71 -21.12
N VAL A 150 -6.34 -9.85 -20.59
CA VAL A 150 -5.71 -11.06 -21.02
C VAL A 150 -6.52 -11.57 -22.18
N ALA A 151 -5.99 -11.41 -23.33
CA ALA A 151 -6.67 -11.91 -24.53
C ALA A 151 -6.45 -13.39 -24.66
#